data_13f527cbea496eaf374dc8920e6f5a95
#
_entry.id   13f527cbea496eaf374dc8920e6f5a95
#
_cell.length_a   1.000
_cell.length_b   1.000
_cell.length_c   1.000
_cell.angle_alpha   90.00
_cell.angle_beta   90.00
_cell.angle_gamma   90.00
#
_symmetry.space_group_name_H-M   'P 1'
#
loop_
_entity.id
_entity.type
_entity.pdbx_description
1 polymer ?
#
loop_
_entity_poly.entity_id
_entity_poly.type
_entity_poly.pdbx_seq_one_letter_code
_entity_poly.pdbx_strand_id
1 'polypeptide(L)'
;FSDKLDPLYNLLEIYNRQEEYDKVIGILNKLEERMGKNEQLSMEKFRIYLQKKDDKSAFHEIESLVEEYPNDMRYQVVLGDVYMQNGKKQEAYEIYKKVLAEEPDNAMAMYSLASYYEETGQKELYEQQLDTLLLNKKVASDTKLNENRCHEFSLQNRKTAGIFQTQATEYIK
;
A
#
# COMPACT_ATOMS: atom_id res chain seq x y z
N PHE A 1 31.23 -5.26 9.47
CA PHE A 1 30.17 -5.87 8.64
C PHE A 1 29.40 -4.83 7.83
N SER A 2 29.38 -3.54 8.26
CA SER A 2 28.69 -2.41 7.60
C SER A 2 29.27 -2.09 6.21
N ASP A 3 30.58 -2.04 6.08
CA ASP A 3 31.30 -1.54 4.88
C ASP A 3 30.99 -2.28 3.56
N LYS A 4 30.42 -3.50 3.62
CA LYS A 4 30.07 -4.28 2.41
C LYS A 4 28.69 -3.98 1.85
N LEU A 5 27.83 -3.33 2.62
CA LEU A 5 26.46 -3.00 2.21
C LEU A 5 26.37 -1.56 1.67
N ASP A 6 27.24 -0.65 2.13
CA ASP A 6 27.24 0.75 1.71
C ASP A 6 27.26 0.95 0.18
N PRO A 7 28.04 0.19 -0.61
CA PRO A 7 28.01 0.32 -2.07
C PRO A 7 26.66 -0.06 -2.68
N LEU A 8 25.93 -1.03 -2.10
CA LEU A 8 24.61 -1.43 -2.60
C LEU A 8 23.56 -0.35 -2.33
N TYR A 9 23.60 0.26 -1.15
CA TYR A 9 22.69 1.38 -0.83
C TYR A 9 22.96 2.60 -1.71
N ASN A 10 24.25 2.94 -1.98
CA ASN A 10 24.60 4.01 -2.90
C ASN A 10 24.09 3.73 -4.33
N LEU A 11 24.23 2.51 -4.82
CA LEU A 11 23.70 2.11 -6.13
C LEU A 11 22.18 2.15 -6.16
N LEU A 12 21.51 1.72 -5.08
CA LEU A 12 20.05 1.77 -4.93
C LEU A 12 19.55 3.21 -5.10
N GLU A 13 20.19 4.17 -4.41
CA GLU A 13 19.83 5.59 -4.51
C GLU A 13 20.04 6.15 -5.93
N ILE A 14 21.18 5.83 -6.56
CA ILE A 14 21.48 6.28 -7.91
C ILE A 14 20.46 5.74 -8.91
N TYR A 15 20.18 4.43 -8.89
CA TYR A 15 19.25 3.81 -9.83
C TYR A 15 17.79 4.25 -9.56
N ASN A 16 17.44 4.50 -8.32
CA ASN A 16 16.11 5.04 -7.98
C ASN A 16 15.91 6.45 -8.54
N ARG A 17 16.92 7.33 -8.45
CA ARG A 17 16.89 8.67 -9.07
C ARG A 17 16.84 8.63 -10.60
N GLN A 18 17.39 7.60 -11.22
CA GLN A 18 17.40 7.40 -12.66
C GLN A 18 16.16 6.65 -13.16
N GLU A 19 15.25 6.26 -12.26
CA GLU A 19 14.05 5.46 -12.55
C GLU A 19 14.38 4.10 -13.22
N GLU A 20 15.60 3.60 -12.97
CA GLU A 20 16.04 2.31 -13.50
C GLU A 20 15.54 1.16 -12.62
N TYR A 21 14.24 0.97 -12.58
CA TYR A 21 13.54 0.09 -11.64
C TYR A 21 14.01 -1.36 -11.66
N ASP A 22 14.39 -1.90 -12.82
CA ASP A 22 14.93 -3.28 -12.90
C ASP A 22 16.26 -3.41 -12.17
N LYS A 23 17.10 -2.38 -12.23
CA LYS A 23 18.36 -2.35 -11.47
C LYS A 23 18.10 -2.16 -9.98
N VAL A 24 17.12 -1.33 -9.62
CA VAL A 24 16.66 -1.17 -8.22
C VAL A 24 16.24 -2.53 -7.65
N ILE A 25 15.36 -3.26 -8.33
CA ILE A 25 14.94 -4.61 -7.90
C ILE A 25 16.15 -5.57 -7.80
N GLY A 26 17.06 -5.53 -8.75
CA GLY A 26 18.29 -6.33 -8.72
C GLY A 26 19.16 -6.05 -7.48
N ILE A 27 19.26 -4.79 -7.04
CA ILE A 27 19.97 -4.41 -5.81
C ILE A 27 19.20 -4.87 -4.57
N LEU A 28 17.87 -4.68 -4.53
CA LEU A 28 17.03 -5.12 -3.42
C LEU A 28 17.12 -6.65 -3.22
N ASN A 29 17.11 -7.42 -4.29
CA ASN A 29 17.31 -8.86 -4.22
C ASN A 29 18.68 -9.25 -3.64
N LYS A 30 19.76 -8.54 -4.05
CA LYS A 30 21.10 -8.77 -3.47
C LYS A 30 21.18 -8.39 -1.99
N LEU A 31 20.46 -7.37 -1.56
CA LEU A 31 20.35 -7.01 -0.15
C LEU A 31 19.60 -8.10 0.62
N GLU A 32 18.50 -8.59 0.07
CA GLU A 32 17.71 -9.68 0.66
C GLU A 32 18.52 -10.99 0.79
N GLU A 33 19.30 -11.35 -0.22
CA GLU A 33 20.20 -12.50 -0.16
C GLU A 33 21.25 -12.40 0.97
N ARG A 34 21.68 -11.17 1.29
CA ARG A 34 22.73 -10.94 2.30
C ARG A 34 22.19 -10.73 3.70
N MET A 35 21.06 -10.07 3.83
CA MET A 35 20.47 -9.67 5.10
C MET A 35 19.31 -10.57 5.54
N GLY A 36 18.82 -11.41 4.65
CA GLY A 36 17.56 -12.12 4.77
C GLY A 36 16.38 -11.26 4.36
N LYS A 37 15.25 -11.91 4.12
CA LYS A 37 13.98 -11.25 3.85
C LYS A 37 13.56 -10.43 5.08
N ASN A 38 13.12 -9.21 4.86
CA ASN A 38 12.59 -8.34 5.90
C ASN A 38 11.56 -7.38 5.34
N GLU A 39 10.74 -6.85 6.25
CA GLU A 39 9.64 -5.93 5.95
C GLU A 39 10.07 -4.76 5.05
N GLN A 40 11.19 -4.12 5.39
CA GLN A 40 11.64 -2.92 4.69
C GLN A 40 11.99 -3.20 3.22
N LEU A 41 12.69 -4.30 2.94
CA LEU A 41 13.05 -4.70 1.58
C LEU A 41 11.82 -5.10 0.77
N SER A 42 10.91 -5.88 1.36
CA SER A 42 9.67 -6.30 0.69
C SER A 42 8.75 -5.12 0.38
N MET A 43 8.59 -4.17 1.30
CA MET A 43 7.82 -2.95 1.05
C MET A 43 8.45 -2.05 0.00
N GLU A 44 9.78 -1.96 -0.05
CA GLU A 44 10.47 -1.20 -1.09
C GLU A 44 10.31 -1.88 -2.47
N LYS A 45 10.42 -3.21 -2.56
CA LYS A 45 10.12 -3.95 -3.79
C LYS A 45 8.67 -3.74 -4.24
N PHE A 46 7.72 -3.86 -3.30
CA PHE A 46 6.31 -3.59 -3.56
C PHE A 46 6.11 -2.22 -4.20
N ARG A 47 6.70 -1.16 -3.60
CA ARG A 47 6.66 0.20 -4.12
C ARG A 47 7.22 0.31 -5.54
N ILE A 48 8.37 -0.29 -5.79
CA ILE A 48 9.03 -0.27 -7.10
C ILE A 48 8.21 -1.03 -8.16
N TYR A 49 7.61 -2.17 -7.80
CA TYR A 49 6.75 -2.92 -8.72
C TYR A 49 5.49 -2.11 -9.08
N LEU A 50 4.88 -1.38 -8.14
CA LEU A 50 3.78 -0.47 -8.44
C LEU A 50 4.22 0.66 -9.41
N GLN A 51 5.40 1.24 -9.22
CA GLN A 51 5.94 2.26 -10.14
C GLN A 51 6.19 1.70 -11.54
N LYS A 52 6.64 0.45 -11.64
CA LYS A 52 6.80 -0.28 -12.91
C LYS A 52 5.48 -0.67 -13.55
N LYS A 53 4.36 -0.54 -12.85
CA LYS A 53 3.06 -1.10 -13.23
C LYS A 53 3.10 -2.64 -13.36
N ASP A 54 3.96 -3.27 -12.60
CA ASP A 54 4.02 -4.74 -12.46
C ASP A 54 3.15 -5.16 -11.26
N ASP A 55 1.85 -5.09 -11.46
CA ASP A 55 0.86 -5.37 -10.41
C ASP A 55 0.96 -6.81 -9.90
N LYS A 56 1.36 -7.74 -10.75
CA LYS A 56 1.53 -9.15 -10.36
C LYS A 56 2.66 -9.34 -9.35
N SER A 57 3.82 -8.72 -9.60
CA SER A 57 4.95 -8.80 -8.69
C SER A 57 4.68 -8.00 -7.41
N ALA A 58 4.03 -6.84 -7.51
CA ALA A 58 3.60 -6.07 -6.36
C ALA A 58 2.65 -6.88 -5.46
N PHE A 59 1.66 -7.53 -6.05
CA PHE A 59 0.72 -8.39 -5.34
C PHE A 59 1.43 -9.53 -4.60
N HIS A 60 2.37 -10.18 -5.26
CA HIS A 60 3.14 -11.27 -4.64
C HIS A 60 3.97 -10.81 -3.43
N GLU A 61 4.58 -9.63 -3.48
CA GLU A 61 5.33 -9.09 -2.34
C GLU A 61 4.42 -8.81 -1.14
N ILE A 62 3.23 -8.23 -1.35
CA ILE A 62 2.32 -7.96 -0.23
C ILE A 62 1.67 -9.24 0.31
N GLU A 63 1.32 -10.22 -0.53
CA GLU A 63 0.86 -11.53 -0.08
C GLU A 63 1.91 -12.20 0.80
N SER A 64 3.17 -12.17 0.39
CA SER A 64 4.27 -12.74 1.16
C SER A 64 4.46 -12.05 2.52
N LEU A 65 4.22 -10.73 2.62
CA LEU A 65 4.24 -10.03 3.91
C LEU A 65 3.07 -10.44 4.81
N VAL A 66 1.88 -10.61 4.23
CA VAL A 66 0.71 -11.11 4.98
C VAL A 66 0.95 -12.51 5.51
N GLU A 67 1.59 -13.40 4.74
CA GLU A 67 1.92 -14.76 5.18
C GLU A 67 2.98 -14.76 6.29
N GLU A 68 3.99 -13.90 6.19
CA GLU A 68 5.08 -13.83 7.17
C GLU A 68 4.66 -13.14 8.47
N TYR A 69 3.78 -12.14 8.37
CA TYR A 69 3.26 -11.35 9.50
C TYR A 69 1.73 -11.41 9.59
N PRO A 70 1.12 -12.58 9.84
CA PRO A 70 -0.34 -12.77 9.73
C PRO A 70 -1.14 -11.96 10.74
N ASN A 71 -0.52 -11.53 11.84
CA ASN A 71 -1.15 -10.73 12.89
C ASN A 71 -0.93 -9.22 12.69
N ASP A 72 -0.19 -8.81 11.67
CA ASP A 72 -0.01 -7.39 11.37
C ASP A 72 -1.09 -6.92 10.39
N MET A 73 -2.11 -6.29 10.96
CA MET A 73 -3.27 -5.84 10.19
C MET A 73 -2.94 -4.77 9.15
N ARG A 74 -1.78 -4.09 9.26
CA ARG A 74 -1.32 -3.13 8.24
C ARG A 74 -1.17 -3.78 6.87
N TYR A 75 -0.57 -4.98 6.80
CA TYR A 75 -0.40 -5.69 5.53
C TYR A 75 -1.70 -6.22 4.97
N GLN A 76 -2.62 -6.63 5.85
CA GLN A 76 -3.96 -7.03 5.43
C GLN A 76 -4.69 -5.86 4.75
N VAL A 77 -4.63 -4.66 5.35
CA VAL A 77 -5.25 -3.46 4.75
C VAL A 77 -4.60 -3.13 3.40
N VAL A 78 -3.26 -3.13 3.32
CA VAL A 78 -2.54 -2.87 2.06
C VAL A 78 -2.92 -3.89 0.99
N LEU A 79 -3.07 -5.17 1.34
CA LEU A 79 -3.55 -6.21 0.42
C LEU A 79 -4.97 -5.90 -0.06
N GLY A 80 -5.85 -5.48 0.83
CA GLY A 80 -7.20 -5.01 0.48
C GLY A 80 -7.17 -3.84 -0.51
N ASP A 81 -6.28 -2.86 -0.29
CA ASP A 81 -6.12 -1.71 -1.18
C ASP A 81 -5.62 -2.13 -2.58
N VAL A 82 -4.72 -3.11 -2.66
CA VAL A 82 -4.29 -3.70 -3.93
C VAL A 82 -5.44 -4.43 -4.63
N TYR A 83 -6.27 -5.18 -3.91
CA TYR A 83 -7.48 -5.78 -4.47
C TYR A 83 -8.44 -4.72 -5.02
N MET A 84 -8.65 -3.63 -4.26
CA MET A 84 -9.50 -2.52 -4.67
C MET A 84 -9.03 -1.89 -5.98
N GLN A 85 -7.74 -1.61 -6.11
CA GLN A 85 -7.11 -1.06 -7.31
C GLN A 85 -7.25 -1.99 -8.53
N ASN A 86 -7.21 -3.30 -8.31
CA ASN A 86 -7.39 -4.31 -9.36
C ASN A 86 -8.86 -4.65 -9.65
N GLY A 87 -9.81 -3.85 -9.14
CA GLY A 87 -11.24 -4.04 -9.39
C GLY A 87 -11.87 -5.19 -8.61
N LYS A 88 -11.13 -5.86 -7.74
CA LYS A 88 -11.60 -6.93 -6.87
C LYS A 88 -12.22 -6.34 -5.60
N LYS A 89 -13.29 -5.56 -5.80
CA LYS A 89 -13.90 -4.74 -4.75
C LYS A 89 -14.48 -5.57 -3.61
N GLN A 90 -15.05 -6.74 -3.91
CA GLN A 90 -15.65 -7.59 -2.89
C GLN A 90 -14.58 -8.21 -1.97
N GLU A 91 -13.47 -8.68 -2.54
CA GLU A 91 -12.35 -9.23 -1.78
C GLU A 91 -11.73 -8.16 -0.88
N ALA A 92 -11.58 -6.94 -1.37
CA ALA A 92 -11.12 -5.80 -0.58
C ALA A 92 -12.05 -5.52 0.61
N TYR A 93 -13.35 -5.47 0.37
CA TYR A 93 -14.36 -5.27 1.42
C TYR A 93 -14.27 -6.30 2.54
N GLU A 94 -14.17 -7.59 2.19
CA GLU A 94 -14.07 -8.68 3.15
C GLU A 94 -12.80 -8.54 4.04
N ILE A 95 -11.69 -8.13 3.43
CA ILE A 95 -10.44 -7.87 4.18
C ILE A 95 -10.65 -6.71 5.17
N TYR A 96 -11.19 -5.57 4.74
CA TYR A 96 -11.40 -4.43 5.62
C TYR A 96 -12.33 -4.77 6.77
N LYS A 97 -13.40 -5.50 6.49
CA LYS A 97 -14.35 -5.96 7.52
C LYS A 97 -13.71 -6.91 8.52
N LYS A 98 -12.87 -7.83 8.03
CA LYS A 98 -12.11 -8.74 8.89
C LYS A 98 -11.16 -7.96 9.82
N VAL A 99 -10.38 -7.03 9.26
CA VAL A 99 -9.46 -6.20 10.05
C VAL A 99 -10.22 -5.41 11.12
N LEU A 100 -11.35 -4.78 10.78
CA LEU A 100 -12.14 -4.01 11.74
C LEU A 100 -12.86 -4.89 12.77
N ALA A 101 -13.07 -6.17 12.49
CA ALA A 101 -13.60 -7.11 13.48
C ALA A 101 -12.55 -7.46 14.56
N GLU A 102 -11.26 -7.52 14.17
CA GLU A 102 -10.14 -7.80 15.07
C GLU A 102 -9.62 -6.52 15.75
N GLU A 103 -9.53 -5.43 14.98
CA GLU A 103 -9.08 -4.11 15.43
C GLU A 103 -10.12 -3.04 15.09
N PRO A 104 -11.16 -2.84 15.92
CA PRO A 104 -12.24 -1.89 15.62
C PRO A 104 -11.79 -0.43 15.47
N ASP A 105 -10.62 -0.08 16.04
CA ASP A 105 -10.02 1.25 15.99
C ASP A 105 -8.96 1.39 14.89
N ASN A 106 -8.81 0.42 13.98
CA ASN A 106 -7.80 0.47 12.93
C ASN A 106 -8.12 1.57 11.92
N ALA A 107 -7.40 2.69 12.03
CA ALA A 107 -7.63 3.87 11.19
C ALA A 107 -7.44 3.59 9.70
N MET A 108 -6.45 2.79 9.33
CA MET A 108 -6.18 2.45 7.91
C MET A 108 -7.38 1.71 7.32
N ALA A 109 -7.86 0.67 8.00
CA ALA A 109 -9.02 -0.10 7.54
C ALA A 109 -10.30 0.74 7.49
N MET A 110 -10.50 1.67 8.43
CA MET A 110 -11.63 2.60 8.40
C MET A 110 -11.58 3.52 7.18
N TYR A 111 -10.39 4.07 6.84
CA TYR A 111 -10.22 4.90 5.65
C TYR A 111 -10.42 4.11 4.36
N SER A 112 -9.83 2.93 4.27
CA SER A 112 -9.98 2.07 3.09
C SER A 112 -11.43 1.63 2.88
N LEU A 113 -12.16 1.34 3.97
CA LEU A 113 -13.58 1.02 3.91
C LEU A 113 -14.43 2.25 3.50
N ALA A 114 -14.10 3.45 3.97
CA ALA A 114 -14.76 4.67 3.51
C ALA A 114 -14.54 4.87 2.00
N SER A 115 -13.29 4.73 1.50
CA SER A 115 -12.98 4.79 0.07
C SER A 115 -13.75 3.75 -0.74
N TYR A 116 -13.90 2.54 -0.22
CA TYR A 116 -14.72 1.50 -0.82
C TYR A 116 -16.17 1.95 -0.98
N TYR A 117 -16.79 2.52 0.07
CA TYR A 117 -18.18 3.00 0.02
C TYR A 117 -18.34 4.17 -0.97
N GLU A 118 -17.37 5.08 -1.03
CA GLU A 118 -17.34 6.18 -1.99
C GLU A 118 -17.32 5.66 -3.43
N GLU A 119 -16.39 4.75 -3.75
CA GLU A 119 -16.22 4.18 -5.09
C GLU A 119 -17.34 3.25 -5.54
N THR A 120 -18.09 2.68 -4.59
CA THR A 120 -19.25 1.83 -4.87
C THR A 120 -20.57 2.60 -4.83
N GLY A 121 -20.52 3.94 -4.59
CA GLY A 121 -21.69 4.79 -4.58
C GLY A 121 -22.60 4.62 -3.34
N GLN A 122 -22.11 4.01 -2.29
CA GLN A 122 -22.85 3.77 -1.04
C GLN A 122 -22.73 4.99 -0.10
N LYS A 123 -23.33 6.10 -0.51
CA LYS A 123 -23.15 7.41 0.10
C LYS A 123 -23.49 7.46 1.61
N GLU A 124 -24.56 6.81 2.02
CA GLU A 124 -25.00 6.78 3.42
C GLU A 124 -23.97 6.06 4.31
N LEU A 125 -23.43 4.93 3.83
CA LEU A 125 -22.38 4.18 4.55
C LEU A 125 -21.06 4.94 4.59
N TYR A 126 -20.75 5.65 3.52
CA TYR A 126 -19.59 6.55 3.48
C TYR A 126 -19.67 7.64 4.55
N GLU A 127 -20.81 8.35 4.63
CA GLU A 127 -21.05 9.39 5.64
C GLU A 127 -20.96 8.82 7.06
N GLN A 128 -21.59 7.68 7.35
CA GLN A 128 -21.51 7.00 8.63
C GLN A 128 -20.06 6.60 9.00
N GLN A 129 -19.29 6.13 8.02
CA GLN A 129 -17.90 5.75 8.23
C GLN A 129 -17.02 6.97 8.53
N LEU A 130 -17.26 8.10 7.86
CA LEU A 130 -16.59 9.39 8.16
C LEU A 130 -16.92 9.88 9.56
N ASP A 131 -18.17 9.84 9.97
CA ASP A 131 -18.58 10.22 11.33
C ASP A 131 -17.87 9.36 12.38
N THR A 132 -17.77 8.05 12.14
CA THR A 132 -17.05 7.13 13.02
C THR A 132 -15.56 7.50 13.12
N LEU A 133 -14.91 7.84 12.00
CA LEU A 133 -13.52 8.31 11.95
C LEU A 133 -13.33 9.61 12.75
N LEU A 134 -14.22 10.58 12.58
CA LEU A 134 -14.14 11.88 13.24
C LEU A 134 -14.39 11.80 14.75
N LEU A 135 -15.30 10.93 15.18
CA LEU A 135 -15.63 10.73 16.60
C LEU A 135 -14.61 9.87 17.34
N ASN A 136 -13.83 9.08 16.63
CA ASN A 136 -12.82 8.23 17.25
C ASN A 136 -11.58 9.07 17.64
N LYS A 137 -11.50 9.44 18.93
CA LYS A 137 -10.40 10.26 19.50
C LYS A 137 -9.02 9.62 19.29
N LYS A 138 -8.94 8.30 19.28
CA LYS A 138 -7.69 7.56 19.06
C LYS A 138 -7.22 7.72 17.62
N VAL A 139 -8.12 7.60 16.65
CA VAL A 139 -7.86 7.87 15.25
C VAL A 139 -7.44 9.32 15.04
N ALA A 140 -8.12 10.29 15.66
CA ALA A 140 -7.80 11.70 15.55
C ALA A 140 -6.41 12.06 16.14
N SER A 141 -5.95 11.35 17.18
CA SER A 141 -4.60 11.53 17.73
C SER A 141 -3.50 10.92 16.85
N ASP A 142 -3.77 9.74 16.29
CA ASP A 142 -2.85 9.04 15.39
C ASP A 142 -2.79 9.71 14.01
N THR A 143 -3.90 10.29 13.55
CA THR A 143 -3.96 11.05 12.28
C THR A 143 -3.06 12.27 12.33
N LYS A 144 -2.98 12.98 13.46
CA LYS A 144 -2.05 14.12 13.64
C LYS A 144 -0.58 13.71 13.60
N LEU A 145 -0.25 12.48 14.00
CA LEU A 145 1.11 11.91 13.91
C LEU A 145 1.40 11.26 12.54
N ASN A 146 0.37 10.85 11.80
CA ASN A 146 0.46 10.08 10.56
C ASN A 146 -0.06 10.83 9.32
N GLU A 147 -0.54 12.09 9.45
CA GLU A 147 -1.00 12.88 8.29
C GLU A 147 0.02 12.91 7.15
N ASN A 148 1.32 12.90 7.48
CA ASN A 148 2.38 12.81 6.46
C ASN A 148 2.52 11.40 5.85
N ARG A 149 2.27 10.33 6.58
CA ARG A 149 2.45 8.95 6.06
C ARG A 149 1.23 8.41 5.32
N CYS A 150 0.04 8.55 5.91
CA CYS A 150 -1.20 8.09 5.25
C CYS A 150 -1.59 9.02 4.10
N HIS A 151 -1.32 10.32 4.22
CA HIS A 151 -1.55 11.29 3.14
C HIS A 151 -0.55 11.11 2.00
N GLU A 152 0.72 10.82 2.27
CA GLU A 152 1.70 10.47 1.22
C GLU A 152 1.35 9.16 0.54
N PHE A 153 0.96 8.12 1.29
CA PHE A 153 0.55 6.84 0.73
C PHE A 153 -0.76 6.96 -0.06
N SER A 154 -1.75 7.67 0.46
CA SER A 154 -3.03 7.94 -0.21
C SER A 154 -2.88 8.90 -1.41
N LEU A 155 -2.04 9.94 -1.32
CA LEU A 155 -1.74 10.85 -2.43
C LEU A 155 -0.87 10.18 -3.50
N GLN A 156 0.05 9.32 -3.12
CA GLN A 156 0.84 8.51 -4.03
C GLN A 156 -0.08 7.54 -4.79
N ASN A 157 -1.01 6.90 -4.08
CA ASN A 157 -2.01 6.01 -4.67
C ASN A 157 -3.04 6.76 -5.52
N ARG A 158 -3.49 7.96 -5.13
CA ARG A 158 -4.38 8.81 -5.95
C ARG A 158 -3.69 9.33 -7.22
N LYS A 159 -2.41 9.66 -7.17
CA LYS A 159 -1.64 10.04 -8.36
C LYS A 159 -1.48 8.86 -9.32
N THR A 160 -1.24 7.66 -8.81
CA THR A 160 -1.21 6.45 -9.63
C THR A 160 -2.59 6.06 -10.15
N ALA A 161 -3.65 6.09 -9.33
CA ALA A 161 -5.03 5.84 -9.78
C ALA A 161 -5.53 6.88 -10.79
N GLY A 162 -5.19 8.16 -10.64
CA GLY A 162 -5.50 9.22 -11.61
C GLY A 162 -4.82 9.00 -12.95
N ILE A 163 -3.61 8.44 -12.98
CA ILE A 163 -2.90 8.07 -14.21
C ILE A 163 -3.57 6.89 -14.90
N PHE A 164 -4.09 5.91 -14.13
CA PHE A 164 -4.82 4.76 -14.67
C PHE A 164 -6.18 5.14 -15.29
N GLN A 165 -6.93 6.08 -14.67
CA GLN A 165 -8.19 6.55 -15.23
C GLN A 165 -8.00 7.33 -16.54
N THR A 166 -6.92 8.09 -16.66
CA THR A 166 -6.63 8.87 -17.90
C THR A 166 -6.23 7.97 -19.05
N GLN A 167 -5.52 6.88 -18.79
CA GLN A 167 -5.10 5.92 -19.83
C GLN A 167 -6.22 4.98 -20.26
N ALA A 168 -7.13 4.58 -19.36
CA ALA A 168 -8.28 3.74 -19.73
C ALA A 168 -9.24 4.46 -20.68
N THR A 169 -9.35 5.79 -20.60
CA THR A 169 -10.17 6.60 -21.51
C THR A 169 -9.56 6.83 -22.90
N GLU A 170 -8.24 6.67 -23.05
CA GLU A 170 -7.55 6.77 -24.35
C GLU A 170 -7.60 5.46 -25.16
N TYR A 171 -7.83 4.31 -24.53
CA TYR A 171 -7.94 3.01 -25.23
C TYR A 171 -9.36 2.67 -25.73
N ILE A 172 -10.36 3.51 -25.42
CA ILE A 172 -11.77 3.31 -25.83
C ILE A 172 -12.20 4.30 -26.95
N LYS A 173 -11.26 5.08 -27.50
CA LYS A 173 -11.47 5.89 -28.71
C LYS A 173 -10.69 5.27 -29.90
#